data_895a4b0663919c156766e506dc95abc9
#
_entry.id   895a4b0663919c156766e506dc95abc9
#
_cell.length_a   1.000
_cell.length_b   1.000
_cell.length_c   1.000
_cell.angle_alpha   90.00
_cell.angle_beta   90.00
_cell.angle_gamma   90.00
#
_symmetry.space_group_name_H-M   'P 1'
#
loop_
_entity.id
_entity.type
_entity.pdbx_description
1 polymer ?
#
loop_
_entity_poly.entity_id
_entity_poly.type
_entity_poly.pdbx_seq_one_letter_code
_entity_poly.pdbx_strand_id
1 'polypeptide(L)'
;MRTSPAPRRAGFWMHLTLVLACAVILLPPLWVLRTSLVPEPQAYSTNILPGLTLDNYATLLTRNRFSLAYVNSAVVAVGSVVIALPFAAMTGYAFARFRTGGRFARFLVLATQMLPPVALVLPAFSIFRTVGLTNSVPGLVLAYAALNLPFLTWILMGFFEGVPIDLEWAAMTDGATAWGAFWRIVVPVSLPGIAAAGVLGFILSWNEFLFALVLTGPQTQTIPVALASLQSSNGVQIAKVSAGVVLAILPLMIASRFVQRFIVRGLTFGGVK
;
A
#
# COMPACT_ATOMS: atom_id res chain seq x y z
N MET A 1 2.21 0.84 47.95
CA MET A 1 0.98 0.84 47.16
C MET A 1 0.87 2.15 46.41
N ARG A 2 1.18 2.17 45.12
CA ARG A 2 0.99 3.34 44.23
C ARG A 2 -0.40 3.19 43.63
N THR A 3 -1.33 4.04 44.04
CA THR A 3 -2.66 4.14 43.44
C THR A 3 -2.52 4.62 41.99
N SER A 4 -2.89 3.79 41.04
CA SER A 4 -3.00 4.19 39.63
C SER A 4 -4.02 5.35 39.54
N PRO A 5 -3.68 6.45 38.83
CA PRO A 5 -4.64 7.54 38.66
C PRO A 5 -5.82 7.00 37.83
N ALA A 6 -7.04 7.22 38.35
CA ALA A 6 -8.27 6.88 37.64
C ALA A 6 -8.27 7.53 36.23
N PRO A 7 -8.79 6.86 35.19
CA PRO A 7 -8.85 7.42 33.85
C PRO A 7 -9.65 8.73 33.90
N ARG A 8 -9.00 9.85 33.59
CA ARG A 8 -9.67 11.15 33.45
C ARG A 8 -10.78 10.98 32.41
N ARG A 9 -12.02 11.15 32.80
CA ARG A 9 -13.14 11.21 31.84
C ARG A 9 -12.81 12.32 30.84
N ALA A 10 -12.72 11.95 29.58
CA ALA A 10 -12.51 12.89 28.50
C ALA A 10 -13.62 13.97 28.59
N GLY A 11 -13.20 15.23 28.73
CA GLY A 11 -14.13 16.33 28.89
C GLY A 11 -14.99 16.52 27.64
N PHE A 12 -16.18 17.09 27.79
CA PHE A 12 -17.11 17.40 26.69
C PHE A 12 -16.41 18.05 25.49
N TRP A 13 -15.54 19.00 25.72
CA TRP A 13 -14.77 19.68 24.68
C TRP A 13 -13.86 18.76 23.85
N MET A 14 -13.26 17.75 24.48
CA MET A 14 -12.44 16.77 23.79
C MET A 14 -13.27 15.88 22.86
N HIS A 15 -14.46 15.46 23.31
CA HIS A 15 -15.37 14.72 22.43
C HIS A 15 -15.89 15.58 21.28
N LEU A 16 -16.26 16.83 21.55
CA LEU A 16 -16.70 17.77 20.52
C LEU A 16 -15.62 18.00 19.47
N THR A 17 -14.37 18.24 19.88
CA THR A 17 -13.23 18.42 18.97
C THR A 17 -13.00 17.18 18.10
N LEU A 18 -13.06 15.98 18.69
CA LEU A 18 -12.93 14.72 17.95
C LEU A 18 -14.06 14.54 16.94
N VAL A 19 -15.30 14.79 17.32
CA VAL A 19 -16.46 14.70 16.41
C VAL A 19 -16.32 15.68 15.25
N LEU A 20 -15.98 16.93 15.54
CA LEU A 20 -15.76 17.95 14.50
C LEU A 20 -14.61 17.57 13.55
N ALA A 21 -13.49 17.10 14.08
CA ALA A 21 -12.38 16.62 13.29
C ALA A 21 -12.77 15.43 12.39
N CYS A 22 -13.49 14.45 12.95
CA CYS A 22 -14.03 13.33 12.17
C CYS A 22 -15.00 13.80 11.08
N ALA A 23 -15.89 14.73 11.39
CA ALA A 23 -16.84 15.26 10.41
C ALA A 23 -16.12 15.96 9.24
N VAL A 24 -15.12 16.79 9.53
CA VAL A 24 -14.32 17.48 8.49
C VAL A 24 -13.58 16.48 7.60
N ILE A 25 -12.97 15.43 8.20
CA ILE A 25 -12.24 14.40 7.44
C ILE A 25 -13.18 13.55 6.59
N LEU A 26 -14.37 13.24 7.09
CA LEU A 26 -15.34 12.39 6.39
C LEU A 26 -16.14 13.13 5.30
N LEU A 27 -16.23 14.44 5.36
CA LEU A 27 -17.01 15.24 4.40
C LEU A 27 -16.57 15.01 2.94
N PRO A 28 -15.27 15.08 2.56
CA PRO A 28 -14.87 14.82 1.18
C PRO A 28 -15.19 13.38 0.71
N PRO A 29 -14.89 12.30 1.45
CA PRO A 29 -15.30 10.96 1.06
C PRO A 29 -16.81 10.77 0.92
N LEU A 30 -17.61 11.37 1.80
CA LEU A 30 -19.06 11.34 1.72
C LEU A 30 -19.58 12.08 0.49
N TRP A 31 -18.94 13.20 0.11
CA TRP A 31 -19.26 13.91 -1.12
C TRP A 31 -18.95 13.07 -2.36
N VAL A 32 -17.80 12.38 -2.39
CA VAL A 32 -17.47 11.44 -3.47
C VAL A 32 -18.49 10.31 -3.54
N LEU A 33 -18.86 9.74 -2.39
CA LEU A 33 -19.89 8.69 -2.33
C LEU A 33 -21.25 9.21 -2.86
N ARG A 34 -21.69 10.39 -2.43
CA ARG A 34 -22.89 11.05 -2.96
C ARG A 34 -22.79 11.23 -4.47
N THR A 35 -21.69 11.77 -4.97
CA THR A 35 -21.49 12.05 -6.40
C THR A 35 -21.47 10.77 -7.24
N SER A 36 -21.00 9.67 -6.68
CA SER A 36 -21.01 8.36 -7.36
C SER A 36 -22.43 7.80 -7.60
N LEU A 37 -23.41 8.25 -6.82
CA LEU A 37 -24.80 7.76 -6.81
C LEU A 37 -25.76 8.67 -7.56
N VAL A 38 -25.29 9.72 -8.22
CA VAL A 38 -26.18 10.63 -8.97
C VAL A 38 -25.89 10.57 -10.47
N PRO A 39 -26.89 10.86 -11.35
CA PRO A 39 -26.66 10.97 -12.79
C PRO A 39 -25.60 12.02 -13.14
N GLU A 40 -24.79 11.79 -14.18
CA GLU A 40 -23.69 12.66 -14.59
C GLU A 40 -24.09 14.15 -14.72
N PRO A 41 -25.24 14.52 -15.34
CA PRO A 41 -25.64 15.92 -15.44
C PRO A 41 -25.87 16.61 -14.10
N GLN A 42 -26.16 15.83 -13.06
CA GLN A 42 -26.45 16.30 -11.70
C GLN A 42 -25.22 16.21 -10.77
N ALA A 43 -24.10 15.71 -11.25
CA ALA A 43 -22.88 15.56 -10.46
C ALA A 43 -22.37 16.91 -9.90
N TYR A 44 -22.59 17.98 -10.62
CA TYR A 44 -22.22 19.35 -10.25
C TYR A 44 -23.29 20.09 -9.42
N SER A 45 -24.45 19.47 -9.23
CA SER A 45 -25.54 20.08 -8.48
C SER A 45 -25.23 20.11 -6.98
N THR A 46 -25.62 21.21 -6.33
CA THR A 46 -25.55 21.36 -4.87
C THR A 46 -26.69 20.66 -4.13
N ASN A 47 -27.69 20.13 -4.84
CA ASN A 47 -28.75 19.33 -4.24
C ASN A 47 -28.15 18.06 -3.64
N ILE A 48 -28.46 17.76 -2.38
CA ILE A 48 -27.87 16.62 -1.66
C ILE A 48 -28.33 15.29 -2.24
N LEU A 49 -29.62 15.20 -2.64
CA LEU A 49 -30.23 13.97 -3.17
C LEU A 49 -31.09 14.27 -4.43
N PRO A 50 -30.45 14.55 -5.58
CA PRO A 50 -31.20 14.91 -6.80
C PRO A 50 -31.81 13.70 -7.54
N GLY A 51 -31.69 12.51 -7.03
CA GLY A 51 -32.10 11.24 -7.62
C GLY A 51 -30.95 10.23 -7.54
N LEU A 52 -31.18 9.10 -6.91
CA LEU A 52 -30.14 8.07 -6.75
C LEU A 52 -30.14 7.11 -7.95
N THR A 53 -28.94 6.79 -8.46
CA THR A 53 -28.73 5.82 -9.53
C THR A 53 -27.49 4.98 -9.30
N LEU A 54 -27.50 3.74 -9.76
CA LEU A 54 -26.34 2.86 -9.82
C LEU A 54 -25.76 2.75 -11.24
N ASP A 55 -26.28 3.51 -12.21
CA ASP A 55 -25.85 3.43 -13.61
C ASP A 55 -24.37 3.75 -13.82
N ASN A 56 -23.80 4.60 -12.98
CA ASN A 56 -22.37 4.91 -13.01
C ASN A 56 -21.53 3.66 -12.78
N TYR A 57 -21.90 2.85 -11.78
CA TYR A 57 -21.22 1.59 -11.45
C TYR A 57 -21.44 0.55 -12.55
N ALA A 58 -22.71 0.38 -13.02
CA ALA A 58 -23.01 -0.54 -14.09
C ALA A 58 -22.24 -0.19 -15.38
N THR A 59 -22.19 1.08 -15.75
CA THR A 59 -21.45 1.56 -16.94
C THR A 59 -19.95 1.33 -16.80
N LEU A 60 -19.35 1.62 -15.64
CA LEU A 60 -17.93 1.38 -15.38
C LEU A 60 -17.58 -0.10 -15.54
N LEU A 61 -18.34 -0.97 -14.90
CA LEU A 61 -18.04 -2.40 -14.87
C LEU A 61 -18.26 -3.08 -16.23
N THR A 62 -19.24 -2.61 -17.03
CA THR A 62 -19.60 -3.26 -18.28
C THR A 62 -18.97 -2.62 -19.51
N ARG A 63 -18.91 -1.28 -19.58
CA ARG A 63 -18.51 -0.57 -20.81
C ARG A 63 -17.06 -0.06 -20.80
N ASN A 64 -16.51 0.28 -19.63
CA ASN A 64 -15.21 0.98 -19.54
C ASN A 64 -14.03 0.05 -19.22
N ARG A 65 -14.20 -1.27 -19.33
CA ARG A 65 -13.14 -2.24 -18.96
C ARG A 65 -12.55 -2.05 -17.56
N PHE A 66 -13.27 -1.35 -16.69
CA PHE A 66 -12.83 -1.06 -15.34
C PHE A 66 -12.64 -2.33 -14.49
N SER A 67 -13.48 -3.35 -14.75
CA SER A 67 -13.32 -4.67 -14.15
C SER A 67 -11.96 -5.31 -14.47
N LEU A 68 -11.49 -5.17 -15.71
CA LEU A 68 -10.16 -5.65 -16.11
C LEU A 68 -9.04 -4.86 -15.40
N ALA A 69 -9.16 -3.53 -15.35
CA ALA A 69 -8.20 -2.69 -14.63
C ALA A 69 -8.17 -3.01 -13.12
N TYR A 70 -9.32 -3.38 -12.55
CA TYR A 70 -9.42 -3.81 -11.17
C TYR A 70 -8.65 -5.12 -10.90
N VAL A 71 -8.86 -6.11 -11.77
CA VAL A 71 -8.10 -7.38 -11.71
C VAL A 71 -6.61 -7.14 -11.93
N ASN A 72 -6.24 -6.33 -12.93
CA ASN A 72 -4.84 -5.98 -13.17
C ASN A 72 -4.19 -5.34 -11.93
N SER A 73 -4.86 -4.36 -11.31
CA SER A 73 -4.37 -3.73 -10.08
C SER A 73 -4.17 -4.73 -8.96
N ALA A 74 -5.12 -5.65 -8.76
CA ALA A 74 -5.01 -6.68 -7.73
C ALA A 74 -3.83 -7.64 -8.00
N VAL A 75 -3.72 -8.13 -9.24
CA VAL A 75 -2.62 -9.03 -9.64
C VAL A 75 -1.27 -8.34 -9.53
N VAL A 76 -1.16 -7.09 -9.99
CA VAL A 76 0.09 -6.33 -9.93
C VAL A 76 0.47 -6.02 -8.48
N ALA A 77 -0.47 -5.52 -7.67
CA ALA A 77 -0.20 -5.17 -6.27
C ALA A 77 0.18 -6.40 -5.43
N VAL A 78 -0.55 -7.50 -5.55
CA VAL A 78 -0.22 -8.73 -4.83
C VAL A 78 1.06 -9.36 -5.38
N GLY A 79 1.19 -9.48 -6.70
CA GLY A 79 2.35 -10.11 -7.35
C GLY A 79 3.65 -9.39 -7.05
N SER A 80 3.66 -8.05 -7.07
CA SER A 80 4.85 -7.25 -6.73
C SER A 80 5.28 -7.46 -5.28
N VAL A 81 4.34 -7.53 -4.35
CA VAL A 81 4.64 -7.79 -2.93
C VAL A 81 5.14 -9.21 -2.71
N VAL A 82 4.50 -10.21 -3.32
CA VAL A 82 4.92 -11.63 -3.22
C VAL A 82 6.36 -11.81 -3.72
N ILE A 83 6.75 -11.08 -4.77
CA ILE A 83 8.14 -11.10 -5.26
C ILE A 83 9.06 -10.29 -4.33
N ALA A 84 8.70 -9.06 -4.01
CA ALA A 84 9.61 -8.16 -3.28
C ALA A 84 9.83 -8.57 -1.82
N LEU A 85 8.78 -9.07 -1.13
CA LEU A 85 8.80 -9.31 0.31
C LEU A 85 9.86 -10.33 0.76
N PRO A 86 10.06 -11.50 0.09
CA PRO A 86 11.12 -12.43 0.46
C PRO A 86 12.52 -11.83 0.31
N PHE A 87 12.79 -11.13 -0.80
CA PHE A 87 14.09 -10.48 -1.00
C PHE A 87 14.32 -9.35 -0.01
N ALA A 88 13.28 -8.56 0.28
CA ALA A 88 13.34 -7.52 1.29
C ALA A 88 13.57 -8.09 2.70
N ALA A 89 12.98 -9.25 3.03
CA ALA A 89 13.20 -9.91 4.31
C ALA A 89 14.65 -10.41 4.44
N MET A 90 15.18 -11.06 3.41
CA MET A 90 16.57 -11.50 3.40
C MET A 90 17.56 -10.34 3.52
N THR A 91 17.35 -9.27 2.74
CA THR A 91 18.20 -8.08 2.75
C THR A 91 18.07 -7.33 4.08
N GLY A 92 16.85 -7.14 4.58
CA GLY A 92 16.59 -6.50 5.87
C GLY A 92 17.21 -7.27 7.04
N TYR A 93 17.15 -8.59 7.02
CA TYR A 93 17.81 -9.44 8.00
C TYR A 93 19.34 -9.32 7.93
N ALA A 94 19.92 -9.35 6.73
CA ALA A 94 21.35 -9.17 6.54
C ALA A 94 21.84 -7.81 7.09
N PHE A 95 21.08 -6.76 6.90
CA PHE A 95 21.37 -5.45 7.45
C PHE A 95 21.21 -5.39 8.99
N ALA A 96 20.19 -6.03 9.52
CA ALA A 96 19.92 -6.03 10.96
C ALA A 96 20.98 -6.79 11.75
N ARG A 97 21.45 -7.95 11.26
CA ARG A 97 22.33 -8.86 11.99
C ARG A 97 23.80 -8.74 11.62
N PHE A 98 24.10 -8.71 10.33
CA PHE A 98 25.49 -8.77 9.86
C PHE A 98 26.05 -7.38 9.55
N ARG A 99 25.26 -6.32 9.65
CA ARG A 99 25.66 -4.94 9.26
C ARG A 99 26.32 -4.89 7.87
N THR A 100 25.89 -5.78 6.98
CA THR A 100 26.44 -5.97 5.63
C THR A 100 26.54 -4.64 4.89
N GLY A 101 27.72 -4.32 4.32
CA GLY A 101 27.97 -3.04 3.64
C GLY A 101 27.97 -1.79 4.52
N GLY A 102 27.86 -1.96 5.85
CA GLY A 102 27.95 -0.87 6.82
C GLY A 102 26.83 0.19 6.68
N ARG A 103 27.14 1.40 7.13
CA ARG A 103 26.21 2.54 7.01
C ARG A 103 25.97 2.95 5.57
N PHE A 104 26.95 2.76 4.69
CA PHE A 104 26.85 3.16 3.30
C PHE A 104 25.79 2.36 2.53
N ALA A 105 25.79 1.03 2.65
CA ALA A 105 24.78 0.19 1.98
C ALA A 105 23.35 0.49 2.45
N ARG A 106 23.16 0.70 3.76
CA ARG A 106 21.87 1.11 4.32
C ARG A 106 21.41 2.47 3.78
N PHE A 107 22.36 3.43 3.73
CA PHE A 107 22.10 4.75 3.15
C PHE A 107 21.75 4.64 1.68
N LEU A 108 22.45 3.81 0.91
CA LEU A 108 22.19 3.63 -0.53
C LEU A 108 20.76 3.12 -0.78
N VAL A 109 20.29 2.15 0.01
CA VAL A 109 18.91 1.64 -0.08
C VAL A 109 17.89 2.74 0.20
N LEU A 110 18.14 3.60 1.20
CA LEU A 110 17.28 4.76 1.46
C LEU A 110 17.36 5.81 0.34
N ALA A 111 18.55 6.05 -0.19
CA ALA A 111 18.80 7.05 -1.23
C ALA A 111 17.98 6.72 -2.50
N THR A 112 17.77 5.43 -2.82
CA THR A 112 16.92 5.05 -3.95
C THR A 112 15.47 5.50 -3.78
N GLN A 113 14.96 5.62 -2.55
CA GLN A 113 13.61 6.13 -2.27
C GLN A 113 13.50 7.65 -2.39
N MET A 114 14.64 8.35 -2.34
CA MET A 114 14.68 9.81 -2.50
C MET A 114 14.69 10.25 -3.97
N LEU A 115 14.94 9.31 -4.89
CA LEU A 115 14.91 9.61 -6.33
C LEU A 115 13.48 9.89 -6.75
N PRO A 116 13.23 11.01 -7.47
CA PRO A 116 11.91 11.32 -8.00
C PRO A 116 11.44 10.21 -8.95
N PRO A 117 10.25 9.61 -8.77
CA PRO A 117 9.74 8.57 -9.68
C PRO A 117 9.71 9.00 -11.14
N VAL A 118 9.45 10.30 -11.41
CA VAL A 118 9.46 10.88 -12.76
C VAL A 118 10.83 10.75 -13.44
N ALA A 119 11.92 10.87 -12.69
CA ALA A 119 13.26 10.72 -13.26
C ALA A 119 13.59 9.26 -13.61
N LEU A 120 12.97 8.31 -12.91
CA LEU A 120 13.21 6.88 -13.10
C LEU A 120 12.32 6.24 -14.17
N VAL A 121 11.14 6.80 -14.45
CA VAL A 121 10.13 6.15 -15.30
C VAL A 121 10.58 6.03 -16.76
N LEU A 122 11.24 7.04 -17.34
CA LEU A 122 11.69 6.99 -18.73
C LEU A 122 12.86 6.02 -18.95
N PRO A 123 13.92 6.01 -18.12
CA PRO A 123 14.93 4.95 -18.18
C PRO A 123 14.34 3.55 -18.00
N ALA A 124 13.43 3.37 -17.04
CA ALA A 124 12.75 2.11 -16.82
C ALA A 124 11.95 1.69 -18.07
N PHE A 125 11.19 2.60 -18.69
CA PHE A 125 10.47 2.32 -19.93
C PHE A 125 11.41 1.81 -21.03
N SER A 126 12.57 2.45 -21.24
CA SER A 126 13.56 1.99 -22.21
C SER A 126 14.02 0.57 -21.94
N ILE A 127 14.36 0.25 -20.69
CA ILE A 127 14.79 -1.11 -20.31
C ILE A 127 13.67 -2.11 -20.55
N PHE A 128 12.46 -1.84 -20.06
CA PHE A 128 11.31 -2.75 -20.20
C PHE A 128 10.91 -2.94 -21.67
N ARG A 129 11.10 -1.92 -22.50
CA ARG A 129 10.88 -2.01 -23.95
C ARG A 129 11.90 -2.92 -24.64
N THR A 130 13.19 -2.81 -24.30
CA THR A 130 14.24 -3.65 -24.92
C THR A 130 14.09 -5.12 -24.57
N VAL A 131 13.59 -5.44 -23.37
CA VAL A 131 13.34 -6.83 -22.96
C VAL A 131 11.92 -7.32 -23.28
N GLY A 132 11.11 -6.51 -23.99
CA GLY A 132 9.76 -6.90 -24.43
C GLY A 132 8.72 -6.99 -23.32
N LEU A 133 8.93 -6.32 -22.17
CA LEU A 133 8.05 -6.37 -20.99
C LEU A 133 7.12 -5.15 -20.88
N THR A 134 7.15 -4.20 -21.81
CA THR A 134 6.14 -3.13 -21.88
C THR A 134 4.78 -3.68 -22.25
N ASN A 135 3.73 -2.97 -21.85
CA ASN A 135 2.32 -3.37 -22.08
C ASN A 135 2.01 -4.80 -21.62
N SER A 136 2.60 -5.21 -20.49
CA SER A 136 2.40 -6.53 -19.91
C SER A 136 2.22 -6.46 -18.40
N VAL A 137 1.30 -7.27 -17.85
CA VAL A 137 1.09 -7.38 -16.41
C VAL A 137 2.36 -7.89 -15.69
N PRO A 138 3.07 -8.93 -16.17
CA PRO A 138 4.33 -9.36 -15.57
C PRO A 138 5.39 -8.26 -15.53
N GLY A 139 5.52 -7.45 -16.57
CA GLY A 139 6.42 -6.31 -16.60
C GLY A 139 6.09 -5.32 -15.49
N LEU A 140 4.82 -4.95 -15.34
CA LEU A 140 4.42 -4.03 -14.29
C LEU A 140 4.62 -4.61 -12.88
N VAL A 141 4.38 -5.93 -12.69
CA VAL A 141 4.68 -6.64 -11.43
C VAL A 141 6.16 -6.51 -11.06
N LEU A 142 7.07 -6.73 -12.02
CA LEU A 142 8.52 -6.61 -11.79
C LEU A 142 8.93 -5.16 -11.49
N ALA A 143 8.37 -4.19 -12.22
CA ALA A 143 8.62 -2.76 -11.96
C ALA A 143 8.23 -2.38 -10.53
N TYR A 144 7.03 -2.78 -10.10
CA TYR A 144 6.54 -2.47 -8.76
C TYR A 144 7.27 -3.26 -7.67
N ALA A 145 7.69 -4.49 -7.95
CA ALA A 145 8.54 -5.24 -7.03
C ALA A 145 9.87 -4.51 -6.79
N ALA A 146 10.49 -4.00 -7.85
CA ALA A 146 11.73 -3.22 -7.75
C ALA A 146 11.53 -1.92 -6.95
N LEU A 147 10.41 -1.20 -7.15
CA LEU A 147 10.09 0.02 -6.41
C LEU A 147 9.82 -0.25 -4.91
N ASN A 148 9.15 -1.37 -4.60
CA ASN A 148 8.81 -1.73 -3.23
C ASN A 148 10.01 -2.27 -2.44
N LEU A 149 10.96 -2.91 -3.10
CA LEU A 149 12.06 -3.63 -2.46
C LEU A 149 12.83 -2.79 -1.41
N PRO A 150 13.30 -1.57 -1.72
CA PRO A 150 14.04 -0.76 -0.75
C PRO A 150 13.19 -0.38 0.46
N PHE A 151 11.93 0.00 0.25
CA PHE A 151 11.00 0.39 1.30
C PHE A 151 10.69 -0.78 2.24
N LEU A 152 10.38 -1.95 1.68
CA LEU A 152 10.12 -3.15 2.46
C LEU A 152 11.37 -3.62 3.22
N THR A 153 12.56 -3.53 2.60
CA THR A 153 13.84 -3.83 3.25
C THR A 153 14.05 -2.98 4.50
N TRP A 154 13.78 -1.68 4.40
CA TRP A 154 13.93 -0.74 5.51
C TRP A 154 12.98 -1.05 6.66
N ILE A 155 11.70 -1.28 6.34
CA ILE A 155 10.71 -1.63 7.36
C ILE A 155 11.08 -2.95 8.05
N LEU A 156 11.40 -3.98 7.28
CA LEU A 156 11.71 -5.30 7.81
C LEU A 156 13.01 -5.31 8.62
N MET A 157 14.01 -4.53 8.23
CA MET A 157 15.22 -4.34 9.02
C MET A 157 14.87 -3.86 10.43
N GLY A 158 14.00 -2.85 10.57
CA GLY A 158 13.57 -2.35 11.88
C GLY A 158 12.84 -3.40 12.71
N PHE A 159 12.00 -4.24 12.09
CA PHE A 159 11.36 -5.35 12.81
C PHE A 159 12.36 -6.41 13.26
N PHE A 160 13.31 -6.78 12.42
CA PHE A 160 14.33 -7.78 12.76
C PHE A 160 15.30 -7.28 13.83
N GLU A 161 15.65 -5.98 13.85
CA GLU A 161 16.44 -5.36 14.93
C GLU A 161 15.73 -5.48 16.30
N GLY A 162 14.41 -5.52 16.32
CA GLY A 162 13.61 -5.69 17.54
C GLY A 162 13.54 -7.14 18.05
N VAL A 163 13.93 -8.15 17.28
CA VAL A 163 13.96 -9.56 17.73
C VAL A 163 15.22 -9.80 18.56
N PRO A 164 15.11 -10.32 19.82
CA PRO A 164 16.28 -10.62 20.65
C PRO A 164 17.21 -11.62 19.96
N ILE A 165 18.49 -11.25 19.86
CA ILE A 165 19.51 -12.10 19.19
C ILE A 165 19.75 -13.42 19.91
N ASP A 166 19.48 -13.48 21.21
CA ASP A 166 19.64 -14.67 22.05
C ASP A 166 18.80 -15.84 21.54
N LEU A 167 17.64 -15.57 20.92
CA LEU A 167 16.81 -16.61 20.30
C LEU A 167 17.50 -17.30 19.13
N GLU A 168 18.27 -16.53 18.34
CA GLU A 168 19.03 -17.06 17.21
C GLU A 168 20.26 -17.84 17.72
N TRP A 169 20.94 -17.33 18.75
CA TRP A 169 22.09 -18.03 19.36
C TRP A 169 21.66 -19.35 20.02
N ALA A 170 20.52 -19.38 20.70
CA ALA A 170 19.99 -20.61 21.25
C ALA A 170 19.75 -21.66 20.16
N ALA A 171 19.10 -21.28 19.06
CA ALA A 171 18.86 -22.18 17.92
C ALA A 171 20.18 -22.67 17.28
N MET A 172 21.21 -21.80 17.21
CA MET A 172 22.51 -22.19 16.67
C MET A 172 23.27 -23.11 17.63
N THR A 173 23.08 -22.98 18.93
CA THR A 173 23.63 -23.91 19.94
C THR A 173 22.97 -25.26 19.80
N ASP A 174 21.69 -25.34 19.45
CA ASP A 174 20.94 -26.55 19.14
C ASP A 174 21.28 -27.13 17.74
N GLY A 175 22.30 -26.59 17.05
CA GLY A 175 22.81 -27.10 15.77
C GLY A 175 22.18 -26.48 14.52
N ALA A 176 21.35 -25.44 14.63
CA ALA A 176 20.85 -24.75 13.47
C ALA A 176 21.96 -23.88 12.82
N THR A 177 21.96 -23.78 11.49
CA THR A 177 22.74 -22.78 10.78
C THR A 177 22.10 -21.40 10.95
N ALA A 178 22.83 -20.30 10.67
CA ALA A 178 22.25 -18.95 10.66
C ALA A 178 21.05 -18.83 9.72
N TRP A 179 21.08 -19.50 8.57
CA TRP A 179 19.95 -19.59 7.65
C TRP A 179 18.76 -20.38 8.22
N GLY A 180 19.07 -21.46 8.96
CA GLY A 180 18.06 -22.23 9.70
C GLY A 180 17.40 -21.40 10.81
N ALA A 181 18.18 -20.64 11.58
CA ALA A 181 17.69 -19.70 12.60
C ALA A 181 16.80 -18.62 12.00
N PHE A 182 17.19 -18.03 10.85
CA PHE A 182 16.36 -17.07 10.13
C PHE A 182 14.96 -17.62 9.84
N TRP A 183 14.86 -18.77 9.16
CA TRP A 183 13.56 -19.30 8.73
C TRP A 183 12.73 -19.91 9.86
N ARG A 184 13.37 -20.53 10.86
CA ARG A 184 12.67 -21.24 11.94
C ARG A 184 12.37 -20.39 13.16
N ILE A 185 13.12 -19.31 13.38
CA ILE A 185 12.97 -18.45 14.56
C ILE A 185 12.60 -17.02 14.15
N VAL A 186 13.45 -16.34 13.37
CA VAL A 186 13.28 -14.91 13.09
C VAL A 186 12.04 -14.63 12.27
N VAL A 187 11.82 -15.36 11.18
CA VAL A 187 10.65 -15.18 10.31
C VAL A 187 9.34 -15.44 11.06
N PRO A 188 9.14 -16.56 11.78
CA PRO A 188 7.92 -16.78 12.55
C PRO A 188 7.68 -15.75 13.65
N VAL A 189 8.70 -15.34 14.39
CA VAL A 189 8.58 -14.31 15.44
C VAL A 189 8.23 -12.94 14.82
N SER A 190 8.78 -12.63 13.64
CA SER A 190 8.55 -11.39 12.92
C SER A 190 7.33 -11.43 11.99
N LEU A 191 6.58 -12.52 11.93
CA LEU A 191 5.45 -12.69 11.01
C LEU A 191 4.43 -11.53 11.07
N PRO A 192 4.08 -10.96 12.24
CA PRO A 192 3.23 -9.78 12.31
C PRO A 192 3.83 -8.56 11.59
N GLY A 193 5.15 -8.34 11.73
CA GLY A 193 5.88 -7.27 11.05
C GLY A 193 5.98 -7.49 9.54
N ILE A 194 6.24 -8.72 9.13
CA ILE A 194 6.28 -9.12 7.71
C ILE A 194 4.92 -8.92 7.07
N ALA A 195 3.84 -9.31 7.74
CA ALA A 195 2.47 -9.10 7.27
C ALA A 195 2.14 -7.60 7.15
N ALA A 196 2.52 -6.78 8.14
CA ALA A 196 2.34 -5.34 8.10
C ALA A 196 3.11 -4.70 6.93
N ALA A 197 4.37 -5.08 6.72
CA ALA A 197 5.18 -4.63 5.59
C ALA A 197 4.54 -5.03 4.25
N GLY A 198 4.05 -6.26 4.14
CA GLY A 198 3.36 -6.73 2.93
C GLY A 198 2.11 -5.93 2.61
N VAL A 199 1.29 -5.60 3.61
CA VAL A 199 0.09 -4.75 3.40
C VAL A 199 0.49 -3.33 3.00
N LEU A 200 1.55 -2.76 3.58
CA LEU A 200 2.05 -1.44 3.17
C LEU A 200 2.57 -1.46 1.73
N GLY A 201 3.31 -2.50 1.33
CA GLY A 201 3.74 -2.69 -0.06
C GLY A 201 2.55 -2.83 -1.03
N PHE A 202 1.50 -3.54 -0.62
CA PHE A 202 0.25 -3.63 -1.37
C PHE A 202 -0.39 -2.25 -1.57
N ILE A 203 -0.50 -1.45 -0.51
CA ILE A 203 -1.09 -0.10 -0.57
C ILE A 203 -0.28 0.80 -1.50
N LEU A 204 1.05 0.74 -1.46
CA LEU A 204 1.93 1.50 -2.35
C LEU A 204 1.72 1.11 -3.82
N SER A 205 1.73 -0.20 -4.11
CA SER A 205 1.51 -0.72 -5.47
C SER A 205 0.10 -0.42 -5.98
N TRP A 206 -0.92 -0.51 -5.13
CA TRP A 206 -2.30 -0.23 -5.49
C TRP A 206 -2.53 1.21 -5.93
N ASN A 207 -1.85 2.16 -5.29
CA ASN A 207 -1.96 3.59 -5.58
C ASN A 207 -0.95 4.09 -6.62
N GLU A 208 -0.04 3.22 -7.10
CA GLU A 208 0.96 3.64 -8.07
C GLU A 208 0.31 3.97 -9.42
N PHE A 209 0.63 5.13 -9.95
CA PHE A 209 0.04 5.66 -11.17
C PHE A 209 1.05 5.85 -12.29
N LEU A 210 2.23 6.41 -11.96
CA LEU A 210 3.16 6.94 -12.96
C LEU A 210 3.80 5.84 -13.82
N PHE A 211 4.29 4.78 -13.18
CA PHE A 211 4.87 3.65 -13.90
C PHE A 211 3.80 2.89 -14.68
N ALA A 212 2.58 2.74 -14.10
CA ALA A 212 1.48 2.15 -14.83
C ALA A 212 1.11 2.97 -16.07
N LEU A 213 1.04 4.30 -15.95
CA LEU A 213 0.71 5.18 -17.07
C LEU A 213 1.67 5.00 -18.26
N VAL A 214 2.96 4.80 -17.97
CA VAL A 214 4.01 4.73 -19.00
C VAL A 214 4.25 3.31 -19.50
N LEU A 215 4.12 2.29 -18.62
CA LEU A 215 4.47 0.90 -18.96
C LEU A 215 3.28 0.08 -19.48
N THR A 216 2.03 0.55 -19.32
CA THR A 216 0.84 -0.22 -19.68
C THR A 216 0.09 0.35 -20.89
N GLY A 217 -0.80 -0.45 -21.44
CA GLY A 217 -1.74 -0.07 -22.47
C GLY A 217 -3.20 -0.40 -22.07
N PRO A 218 -4.16 -0.27 -22.99
CA PRO A 218 -5.59 -0.41 -22.68
C PRO A 218 -6.02 -1.75 -22.07
N GLN A 219 -5.22 -2.81 -22.28
CA GLN A 219 -5.51 -4.17 -21.76
C GLN A 219 -4.83 -4.44 -20.41
N THR A 220 -3.78 -3.69 -20.07
CA THR A 220 -2.92 -3.94 -18.90
C THR A 220 -2.93 -2.82 -17.89
N GLN A 221 -3.68 -1.75 -18.16
CA GLN A 221 -3.80 -0.59 -17.27
C GLN A 221 -4.34 -0.98 -15.89
N THR A 222 -3.91 -0.22 -14.88
CA THR A 222 -4.38 -0.32 -13.50
C THR A 222 -5.52 0.66 -13.22
N ILE A 223 -6.18 0.53 -12.07
CA ILE A 223 -7.30 1.43 -11.66
C ILE A 223 -6.92 2.91 -11.73
N PRO A 224 -5.77 3.39 -11.17
CA PRO A 224 -5.43 4.81 -11.25
C PRO A 224 -5.35 5.31 -12.70
N VAL A 225 -4.80 4.52 -13.60
CA VAL A 225 -4.72 4.88 -15.04
C VAL A 225 -6.09 4.84 -15.70
N ALA A 226 -6.91 3.82 -15.38
CA ALA A 226 -8.27 3.72 -15.89
C ALA A 226 -9.15 4.90 -15.43
N LEU A 227 -9.02 5.34 -14.18
CA LEU A 227 -9.72 6.52 -13.66
C LEU A 227 -9.27 7.81 -14.38
N ALA A 228 -7.98 7.98 -14.61
CA ALA A 228 -7.46 9.12 -15.35
C ALA A 228 -7.97 9.15 -16.79
N SER A 229 -8.19 8.00 -17.42
CA SER A 229 -8.72 7.89 -18.79
C SER A 229 -10.21 8.28 -18.92
N LEU A 230 -10.96 8.37 -17.81
CA LEU A 230 -12.33 8.87 -17.80
C LEU A 230 -12.41 10.41 -17.97
N GLN A 231 -11.29 11.09 -17.90
CA GLN A 231 -11.16 12.49 -18.28
C GLN A 231 -10.90 12.56 -19.78
N SER A 232 -11.91 12.93 -20.54
CA SER A 232 -11.83 13.01 -22.01
C SER A 232 -11.97 14.44 -22.50
N SER A 233 -11.75 14.65 -23.82
CA SER A 233 -11.99 15.93 -24.50
C SER A 233 -13.45 16.41 -24.38
N ASN A 234 -14.38 15.52 -24.09
CA ASN A 234 -15.81 15.81 -23.90
C ASN A 234 -16.14 16.22 -22.44
N GLY A 235 -15.14 16.44 -21.61
CA GLY A 235 -15.26 16.80 -20.19
C GLY A 235 -14.91 15.66 -19.24
N VAL A 236 -14.93 15.99 -17.95
CA VAL A 236 -14.68 15.02 -16.86
C VAL A 236 -15.98 14.35 -16.47
N GLN A 237 -16.03 13.02 -16.55
CA GLN A 237 -17.18 12.23 -16.12
C GLN A 237 -17.14 12.04 -14.59
N ILE A 238 -17.43 13.13 -13.85
CA ILE A 238 -17.21 13.19 -12.38
C ILE A 238 -17.99 12.12 -11.63
N ALA A 239 -19.25 11.82 -12.00
CA ALA A 239 -20.03 10.80 -11.33
C ALA A 239 -19.41 9.41 -11.51
N LYS A 240 -18.94 9.07 -12.72
CA LYS A 240 -18.26 7.81 -13.00
C LYS A 240 -16.89 7.74 -12.33
N VAL A 241 -16.10 8.83 -12.38
CA VAL A 241 -14.83 8.90 -11.63
C VAL A 241 -15.07 8.67 -10.15
N SER A 242 -16.08 9.30 -9.57
CA SER A 242 -16.47 9.11 -8.16
C SER A 242 -16.85 7.66 -7.86
N ALA A 243 -17.63 7.01 -8.74
CA ALA A 243 -17.98 5.59 -8.60
C ALA A 243 -16.74 4.69 -8.66
N GLY A 244 -15.82 4.97 -9.57
CA GLY A 244 -14.56 4.25 -9.67
C GLY A 244 -13.64 4.45 -8.45
N VAL A 245 -13.59 5.67 -7.89
CA VAL A 245 -12.86 5.95 -6.64
C VAL A 245 -13.47 5.18 -5.46
N VAL A 246 -14.80 5.12 -5.35
CA VAL A 246 -15.48 4.32 -4.30
C VAL A 246 -15.09 2.85 -4.41
N LEU A 247 -15.08 2.28 -5.63
CA LEU A 247 -14.64 0.90 -5.84
C LEU A 247 -13.15 0.72 -5.52
N ALA A 248 -12.31 1.68 -5.90
CA ALA A 248 -10.87 1.63 -5.66
C ALA A 248 -10.50 1.69 -4.16
N ILE A 249 -11.32 2.32 -3.33
CA ILE A 249 -11.08 2.42 -1.89
C ILE A 249 -11.38 1.10 -1.15
N LEU A 250 -12.26 0.24 -1.66
CA LEU A 250 -12.66 -0.99 -0.96
C LEU A 250 -11.49 -1.91 -0.58
N PRO A 251 -10.55 -2.27 -1.47
CA PRO A 251 -9.40 -3.10 -1.08
C PRO A 251 -8.48 -2.40 -0.09
N LEU A 252 -8.33 -1.08 -0.18
CA LEU A 252 -7.53 -0.30 0.77
C LEU A 252 -8.14 -0.30 2.17
N MET A 253 -9.47 -0.21 2.28
CA MET A 253 -10.17 -0.34 3.57
C MET A 253 -9.96 -1.73 4.18
N ILE A 254 -10.04 -2.78 3.38
CA ILE A 254 -9.76 -4.15 3.83
C ILE A 254 -8.29 -4.25 4.25
N ALA A 255 -7.35 -3.80 3.44
CA ALA A 255 -5.92 -3.81 3.73
C ALA A 255 -5.59 -3.04 5.02
N SER A 256 -6.14 -1.84 5.21
CA SER A 256 -5.91 -1.02 6.40
C SER A 256 -6.41 -1.69 7.68
N ARG A 257 -7.51 -2.44 7.61
CA ARG A 257 -8.04 -3.22 8.75
C ARG A 257 -7.05 -4.30 9.23
N PHE A 258 -6.30 -4.89 8.29
CA PHE A 258 -5.24 -5.83 8.65
C PHE A 258 -4.04 -5.12 9.29
N VAL A 259 -3.57 -4.02 8.71
CA VAL A 259 -2.43 -3.24 9.26
C VAL A 259 -2.70 -2.81 10.70
N GLN A 260 -3.88 -2.29 11.00
CA GLN A 260 -4.24 -1.83 12.36
C GLN A 260 -4.02 -2.92 13.42
N ARG A 261 -4.36 -4.18 13.11
CA ARG A 261 -4.18 -5.30 14.05
C ARG A 261 -2.70 -5.56 14.38
N PHE A 262 -1.81 -5.37 13.41
CA PHE A 262 -0.37 -5.63 13.57
C PHE A 262 0.36 -4.46 14.20
N ILE A 263 0.00 -3.20 13.86
CA ILE A 263 0.58 -2.01 14.47
C ILE A 263 0.27 -1.95 15.96
N VAL A 264 -0.99 -2.19 16.36
CA VAL A 264 -1.38 -2.19 17.78
C VAL A 264 -0.61 -3.25 18.57
N ARG A 265 -0.42 -4.45 18.02
CA ARG A 265 0.38 -5.51 18.67
C ARG A 265 1.87 -5.15 18.76
N GLY A 266 2.46 -4.57 17.69
CA GLY A 266 3.87 -4.17 17.66
C GLY A 266 4.19 -3.06 18.68
N LEU A 267 3.29 -2.09 18.85
CA LEU A 267 3.46 -1.01 19.83
C LEU A 267 3.31 -1.48 21.28
N THR A 268 2.51 -2.51 21.53
CA THR A 268 2.34 -3.08 22.89
C THR A 268 3.54 -3.93 23.33
N PHE A 269 4.25 -4.57 22.42
CA PHE A 269 5.50 -5.30 22.75
C PHE A 269 6.71 -4.36 22.97
N GLY A 270 6.73 -3.16 22.39
CA GLY A 270 7.80 -2.16 22.60
C GLY A 270 7.59 -1.24 23.80
N GLY A 271 6.44 -1.26 24.44
CA GLY A 271 6.08 -0.35 25.56
C GLY A 271 6.35 -0.89 26.97
N VAL A 272 6.86 -2.10 27.11
CA VAL A 272 7.27 -2.67 28.41
C VAL A 272 8.78 -2.60 28.50
N LYS A 273 9.28 -1.45 28.95
CA LYS A 273 10.60 -1.29 29.55
C LYS A 273 10.45 -1.01 31.02
#